data_6e6c6e82325ee20c6f9d9a8b2deafca7
#
_entry.id   6e6c6e82325ee20c6f9d9a8b2deafca7
#
_cell.length_a   1.000
_cell.length_b   1.000
_cell.length_c   1.000
_cell.angle_alpha   90.00
_cell.angle_beta   90.00
_cell.angle_gamma   90.00
#
_symmetry.space_group_name_H-M   'P 1'
#
loop_
_entity.id
_entity.type
_entity.pdbx_description
1 polymer ?
#
loop_
_entity_poly.entity_id
_entity_poly.type
_entity_poly.pdbx_seq_one_letter_code
_entity_poly.pdbx_strand_id
1 'polypeptide(L)'
;NEHAGTFMEVYGQGSIVTEANKARRSLNVKGLDAFDLRTTKPDGTPWNFMLKADRQLARKRVNEENPEWLIGSPPCTAFCIWNRQMNYRKMPQDKVRAAIAEGERHLNFVCSLYRRQLAQGKHFLHEHPARALSWQHPQLASLCRLPGTHLVTADQCAYGLTTPSEVDKSPAP
;
A
#
# COMPACT_ATOMS: atom_id res chain seq x y z
N ASN A 1 14.92 -25.41 0.65
CA ASN A 1 13.81 -25.16 1.58
C ASN A 1 12.94 -24.04 1.00
N GLU A 2 11.79 -24.39 0.45
CA GLU A 2 10.80 -23.40 0.05
C GLU A 2 10.28 -22.71 1.31
N HIS A 3 10.20 -21.37 1.29
CA HIS A 3 9.63 -20.62 2.39
C HIS A 3 8.10 -20.79 2.39
N ALA A 4 7.47 -20.89 3.57
CA ALA A 4 6.02 -21.02 3.72
C ALA A 4 5.27 -19.76 3.23
N GLY A 5 5.96 -18.61 3.11
CA GLY A 5 5.41 -17.40 2.54
C GLY A 5 6.49 -16.40 2.14
N THR A 6 6.31 -15.76 0.99
CA THR A 6 7.16 -14.66 0.54
C THR A 6 6.33 -13.38 0.47
N PHE A 7 6.88 -12.27 0.97
CA PHE A 7 6.19 -10.99 1.13
C PHE A 7 6.89 -9.89 0.33
N MET A 8 6.08 -9.08 -0.35
CA MET A 8 6.54 -7.90 -1.07
C MET A 8 5.59 -6.72 -0.80
N GLU A 9 6.15 -5.51 -0.69
CA GLU A 9 5.36 -4.32 -0.46
C GLU A 9 5.32 -3.43 -1.70
N VAL A 10 4.15 -2.85 -1.97
CA VAL A 10 3.98 -1.74 -2.91
C VAL A 10 3.26 -0.60 -2.19
N TYR A 11 3.81 0.60 -2.27
CA TYR A 11 3.49 1.73 -1.40
C TYR A 11 3.80 1.45 0.08
N GLY A 12 4.85 0.69 0.33
CA GLY A 12 5.39 0.42 1.66
C GLY A 12 6.91 0.62 1.67
N GLN A 13 7.43 1.10 2.80
CA GLN A 13 8.87 1.40 2.95
C GLN A 13 9.70 0.18 3.36
N GLY A 14 9.16 -1.02 3.26
CA GLY A 14 9.86 -2.25 3.58
C GLY A 14 9.79 -2.66 5.06
N SER A 15 8.87 -2.11 5.84
CA SER A 15 8.69 -2.51 7.25
C SER A 15 8.24 -3.96 7.37
N ILE A 16 7.26 -4.39 6.59
CA ILE A 16 6.77 -5.77 6.60
C ILE A 16 7.83 -6.71 6.02
N VAL A 17 8.50 -6.30 4.94
CA VAL A 17 9.64 -7.06 4.36
C VAL A 17 10.75 -7.25 5.40
N THR A 18 11.07 -6.21 6.18
CA THR A 18 12.07 -6.26 7.23
C THR A 18 11.65 -7.21 8.36
N GLU A 19 10.41 -7.11 8.85
CA GLU A 19 9.89 -7.98 9.91
C GLU A 19 9.77 -9.44 9.45
N ALA A 20 9.36 -9.68 8.20
CA ALA A 20 9.36 -11.03 7.64
C ALA A 20 10.78 -11.61 7.61
N ASN A 21 11.80 -10.82 7.27
CA ASN A 21 13.19 -11.29 7.28
C ASN A 21 13.73 -11.53 8.69
N LYS A 22 13.31 -10.76 9.70
CA LYS A 22 13.61 -11.07 11.11
C LYS A 22 12.97 -12.38 11.56
N ALA A 23 11.71 -12.61 11.17
CA ALA A 23 10.95 -13.81 11.51
C ALA A 23 11.27 -15.02 10.61
N ARG A 24 12.21 -14.90 9.68
CA ARG A 24 12.50 -15.90 8.64
C ARG A 24 12.69 -17.32 9.19
N ARG A 25 13.42 -17.46 10.30
CA ARG A 25 13.71 -18.78 10.88
C ARG A 25 12.56 -19.32 11.71
N SER A 26 11.83 -18.46 12.43
CA SER A 26 10.76 -18.87 13.33
C SER A 26 9.45 -19.16 12.60
N LEU A 27 9.13 -18.39 11.54
CA LEU A 27 7.89 -18.52 10.78
C LEU A 27 8.08 -19.09 9.36
N ASN A 28 9.31 -19.41 8.97
CA ASN A 28 9.66 -19.85 7.61
C ASN A 28 9.16 -18.90 6.51
N VAL A 29 9.23 -17.61 6.75
CA VAL A 29 8.80 -16.56 5.82
C VAL A 29 9.99 -15.78 5.27
N LYS A 30 9.83 -15.09 4.14
CA LYS A 30 10.87 -14.27 3.52
C LYS A 30 10.30 -12.96 3.01
N GLY A 31 10.89 -11.85 3.41
CA GLY A 31 10.69 -10.54 2.77
C GLY A 31 11.52 -10.43 1.50
N LEU A 32 10.91 -9.98 0.42
CA LEU A 32 11.55 -9.81 -0.90
C LEU A 32 11.94 -8.35 -1.15
N ASP A 33 11.06 -7.56 -1.74
CA ASP A 33 11.33 -6.17 -2.12
C ASP A 33 10.19 -5.24 -1.68
N ALA A 34 10.47 -3.94 -1.66
CA ALA A 34 9.50 -2.92 -1.30
C ALA A 34 9.66 -1.69 -2.20
N PHE A 35 8.53 -1.15 -2.69
CA PHE A 35 8.49 0.06 -3.51
C PHE A 35 7.60 1.11 -2.88
N ASP A 36 8.12 2.30 -2.68
CA ASP A 36 7.37 3.44 -2.13
C ASP A 36 7.75 4.74 -2.84
N LEU A 37 6.84 5.71 -2.85
CA LEU A 37 7.10 7.05 -3.39
C LEU A 37 8.26 7.77 -2.69
N ARG A 38 8.67 7.30 -1.51
CA ARG A 38 9.78 7.81 -0.69
C ARG A 38 11.04 6.98 -0.77
N THR A 39 11.04 5.89 -1.55
CA THR A 39 12.21 5.07 -1.80
C THR A 39 12.74 5.28 -3.21
N THR A 40 13.96 4.80 -3.47
CA THR A 40 14.62 4.96 -4.77
C THR A 40 14.64 3.65 -5.55
N LYS A 41 14.65 3.78 -6.85
CA LYS A 41 14.89 2.70 -7.82
C LYS A 41 16.38 2.30 -7.81
N PRO A 42 16.75 1.19 -8.46
CA PRO A 42 18.17 0.79 -8.60
C PRO A 42 19.08 1.83 -9.26
N ASP A 43 18.50 2.72 -10.08
CA ASP A 43 19.22 3.84 -10.72
C ASP A 43 19.42 5.07 -9.81
N GLY A 44 18.98 4.99 -8.54
CA GLY A 44 19.05 6.06 -7.56
C GLY A 44 17.96 7.12 -7.67
N THR A 45 17.09 7.06 -8.68
CA THR A 45 15.97 8.00 -8.82
C THR A 45 14.76 7.56 -7.98
N PRO A 46 13.93 8.51 -7.47
CA PRO A 46 12.77 8.13 -6.68
C PRO A 46 11.71 7.43 -7.54
N TRP A 47 10.94 6.54 -6.93
CA TRP A 47 9.77 5.95 -7.56
C TRP A 47 8.68 7.02 -7.80
N ASN A 48 8.13 7.02 -9.01
CA ASN A 48 7.00 7.88 -9.37
C ASN A 48 5.94 7.06 -10.13
N PHE A 49 4.96 6.51 -9.41
CA PHE A 49 3.91 5.71 -10.03
C PHE A 49 2.89 6.51 -10.86
N MET A 50 3.04 7.83 -10.95
CA MET A 50 2.37 8.63 -11.99
C MET A 50 2.97 8.36 -13.37
N LEU A 51 4.23 7.97 -13.46
CA LEU A 51 4.91 7.61 -14.71
C LEU A 51 4.57 6.17 -15.13
N LYS A 52 4.26 5.99 -16.41
CA LYS A 52 3.99 4.66 -16.97
C LYS A 52 5.21 3.75 -16.87
N ALA A 53 6.40 4.30 -17.10
CA ALA A 53 7.67 3.54 -17.03
C ALA A 53 7.89 2.95 -15.64
N ASP A 54 7.69 3.73 -14.57
CA ASP A 54 7.88 3.25 -13.19
C ASP A 54 6.85 2.18 -12.82
N ARG A 55 5.58 2.33 -13.24
CA ARG A 55 4.58 1.28 -13.06
C ARG A 55 4.91 0.00 -13.84
N GLN A 56 5.51 0.12 -15.02
CA GLN A 56 5.97 -1.04 -15.80
C GLN A 56 7.16 -1.74 -15.12
N LEU A 57 8.12 -0.96 -14.63
CA LEU A 57 9.26 -1.49 -13.88
C LEU A 57 8.81 -2.22 -12.60
N ALA A 58 7.91 -1.62 -11.83
CA ALA A 58 7.36 -2.25 -10.62
C ALA A 58 6.62 -3.56 -10.96
N ARG A 59 5.80 -3.58 -12.03
CA ARG A 59 5.16 -4.82 -12.50
C ARG A 59 6.18 -5.89 -12.88
N LYS A 60 7.24 -5.49 -13.60
CA LYS A 60 8.32 -6.41 -13.97
C LYS A 60 8.94 -7.02 -12.71
N ARG A 61 9.29 -6.20 -11.71
CA ARG A 61 9.86 -6.67 -10.44
C ARG A 61 8.93 -7.62 -9.68
N VAL A 62 7.64 -7.27 -9.56
CA VAL A 62 6.64 -8.17 -8.95
C VAL A 62 6.54 -9.50 -9.70
N ASN A 63 6.70 -9.49 -11.02
CA ASN A 63 6.68 -10.72 -11.83
C ASN A 63 7.92 -11.58 -11.62
N GLU A 64 9.09 -10.96 -11.55
CA GLU A 64 10.37 -11.63 -11.37
C GLU A 64 10.50 -12.25 -9.98
N GLU A 65 10.15 -11.46 -8.94
CA GLU A 65 10.19 -11.89 -7.55
C GLU A 65 9.06 -12.87 -7.21
N ASN A 66 7.94 -12.77 -7.91
CA ASN A 66 6.80 -13.69 -7.82
C ASN A 66 6.32 -13.97 -6.39
N PRO A 67 6.03 -12.92 -5.56
CA PRO A 67 5.71 -13.08 -4.14
C PRO A 67 4.43 -13.88 -3.93
N GLU A 68 4.36 -14.62 -2.82
CA GLU A 68 3.12 -15.28 -2.36
C GLU A 68 2.10 -14.23 -1.87
N TRP A 69 2.60 -13.22 -1.15
CA TRP A 69 1.81 -12.11 -0.62
C TRP A 69 2.30 -10.78 -1.16
N LEU A 70 1.39 -10.04 -1.79
CA LEU A 70 1.63 -8.66 -2.19
C LEU A 70 0.81 -7.73 -1.29
N ILE A 71 1.50 -6.86 -0.56
CA ILE A 71 0.89 -5.92 0.39
C ILE A 71 0.96 -4.53 -0.19
N GLY A 72 -0.16 -3.78 -0.15
CA GLY A 72 -0.21 -2.46 -0.71
C GLY A 72 -1.00 -1.47 0.13
N SER A 73 -0.40 -0.28 0.34
CA SER A 73 -0.99 0.84 1.09
C SER A 73 -0.85 2.13 0.27
N PRO A 74 -1.57 2.26 -0.87
CA PRO A 74 -1.47 3.45 -1.71
C PRO A 74 -1.96 4.71 -0.98
N PRO A 75 -1.57 5.92 -1.44
CA PRO A 75 -2.00 7.16 -0.81
C PRO A 75 -3.53 7.26 -0.69
N CYS A 76 -4.02 7.41 0.55
CA CYS A 76 -5.46 7.53 0.85
C CYS A 76 -5.98 8.97 0.84
N THR A 77 -5.12 9.97 0.69
CA THR A 77 -5.45 11.41 0.83
C THR A 77 -6.63 11.84 -0.05
N ALA A 78 -6.66 11.39 -1.31
CA ALA A 78 -7.74 11.70 -2.25
C ALA A 78 -9.10 11.11 -1.84
N PHE A 79 -9.07 10.05 -1.05
CA PHE A 79 -10.26 9.30 -0.60
C PHE A 79 -10.63 9.59 0.85
N CYS A 80 -9.90 10.48 1.52
CA CYS A 80 -10.16 10.86 2.90
C CYS A 80 -11.44 11.72 2.98
N ILE A 81 -12.40 11.30 3.82
CA ILE A 81 -13.66 12.04 4.03
C ILE A 81 -13.37 13.45 4.53
N TRP A 82 -12.44 13.61 5.46
CA TRP A 82 -12.07 14.92 6.01
C TRP A 82 -11.52 15.86 4.93
N ASN A 83 -10.67 15.37 4.01
CA ASN A 83 -10.19 16.17 2.89
C ASN A 83 -11.34 16.62 1.99
N ARG A 84 -12.29 15.74 1.68
CA ARG A 84 -13.45 16.08 0.86
C ARG A 84 -14.37 17.11 1.52
N GLN A 85 -14.58 16.99 2.82
CA GLN A 85 -15.51 17.87 3.54
C GLN A 85 -14.88 19.20 3.92
N MET A 86 -13.59 19.25 4.23
CA MET A 86 -12.93 20.44 4.80
C MET A 86 -12.00 21.12 3.81
N ASN A 87 -11.05 20.38 3.22
CA ASN A 87 -9.99 20.96 2.42
C ASN A 87 -10.43 21.20 0.97
N TYR A 88 -11.03 20.21 0.33
CA TYR A 88 -11.41 20.30 -1.09
C TYR A 88 -12.49 21.34 -1.36
N ARG A 89 -13.34 21.67 -0.38
CA ARG A 89 -14.31 22.75 -0.50
C ARG A 89 -13.67 24.14 -0.60
N LYS A 90 -12.44 24.29 -0.10
CA LYS A 90 -11.68 25.54 -0.07
C LYS A 90 -10.65 25.63 -1.18
N MET A 91 -10.45 24.58 -1.97
CA MET A 91 -9.47 24.50 -3.02
C MET A 91 -10.09 24.81 -4.41
N PRO A 92 -9.31 25.36 -5.36
CA PRO A 92 -9.72 25.45 -6.74
C PRO A 92 -10.12 24.08 -7.31
N GLN A 93 -11.20 24.03 -8.07
CA GLN A 93 -11.79 22.77 -8.56
C GLN A 93 -10.88 21.98 -9.51
N ASP A 94 -10.02 22.67 -10.27
CA ASP A 94 -9.00 22.04 -11.10
C ASP A 94 -7.96 21.29 -10.27
N LYS A 95 -7.51 21.86 -9.16
CA LYS A 95 -6.59 21.20 -8.21
C LYS A 95 -7.25 20.00 -7.51
N VAL A 96 -8.52 20.12 -7.14
CA VAL A 96 -9.26 19.00 -6.56
C VAL A 96 -9.39 17.85 -7.54
N ARG A 97 -9.76 18.14 -8.80
CA ARG A 97 -9.83 17.12 -9.86
C ARG A 97 -8.48 16.46 -10.11
N ALA A 98 -7.41 17.23 -10.14
CA ALA A 98 -6.06 16.69 -10.30
C ALA A 98 -5.67 15.75 -9.15
N ALA A 99 -5.92 16.13 -7.90
CA ALA A 99 -5.63 15.32 -6.73
C ALA A 99 -6.44 14.00 -6.71
N ILE A 100 -7.71 14.06 -7.09
CA ILE A 100 -8.56 12.86 -7.21
C ILE A 100 -8.03 11.94 -8.31
N ALA A 101 -7.75 12.48 -9.50
CA ALA A 101 -7.22 11.70 -10.62
C ALA A 101 -5.86 11.05 -10.31
N GLU A 102 -5.02 11.72 -9.53
CA GLU A 102 -3.77 11.16 -9.03
C GLU A 102 -4.03 9.97 -8.09
N GLY A 103 -4.89 10.15 -7.07
CA GLY A 103 -5.25 9.08 -6.15
C GLY A 103 -5.88 7.88 -6.87
N GLU A 104 -6.78 8.11 -7.82
CA GLU A 104 -7.37 7.05 -8.66
C GLU A 104 -6.32 6.29 -9.47
N ARG A 105 -5.30 6.98 -9.97
CA ARG A 105 -4.20 6.35 -10.72
C ARG A 105 -3.39 5.41 -9.84
N HIS A 106 -3.06 5.84 -8.62
CA HIS A 106 -2.38 5.00 -7.64
C HIS A 106 -3.24 3.77 -7.27
N LEU A 107 -4.52 3.97 -6.97
CA LEU A 107 -5.43 2.89 -6.61
C LEU A 107 -5.61 1.90 -7.77
N ASN A 108 -5.82 2.39 -9.00
CA ASN A 108 -5.95 1.54 -10.18
C ASN A 108 -4.68 0.72 -10.45
N PHE A 109 -3.51 1.31 -10.23
CA PHE A 109 -2.25 0.61 -10.38
C PHE A 109 -2.12 -0.55 -9.39
N VAL A 110 -2.34 -0.32 -8.10
CA VAL A 110 -2.23 -1.38 -7.09
C VAL A 110 -3.29 -2.46 -7.29
N CYS A 111 -4.54 -2.10 -7.62
CA CYS A 111 -5.58 -3.05 -7.95
C CYS A 111 -5.21 -3.95 -9.14
N SER A 112 -4.47 -3.41 -10.14
CA SER A 112 -3.98 -4.20 -11.26
C SER A 112 -2.97 -5.27 -10.85
N LEU A 113 -2.16 -4.98 -9.83
CA LEU A 113 -1.22 -5.95 -9.26
C LEU A 113 -1.95 -7.03 -8.46
N TYR A 114 -2.97 -6.66 -7.67
CA TYR A 114 -3.78 -7.62 -6.90
C TYR A 114 -4.54 -8.61 -7.82
N ARG A 115 -5.12 -8.11 -8.91
CA ARG A 115 -5.76 -9.01 -9.91
C ARG A 115 -4.79 -10.03 -10.47
N ARG A 116 -3.55 -9.61 -10.68
CA ARG A 116 -2.50 -10.51 -11.15
C ARG A 116 -2.16 -11.56 -10.08
N GLN A 117 -2.03 -11.18 -8.81
CA GLN A 117 -1.82 -12.12 -7.70
C GLN A 117 -2.93 -13.19 -7.68
N LEU A 118 -4.19 -12.75 -7.70
CA LEU A 118 -5.34 -13.65 -7.72
C LEU A 118 -5.37 -14.56 -8.95
N ALA A 119 -5.02 -14.04 -10.13
CA ALA A 119 -4.96 -14.84 -11.37
C ALA A 119 -3.89 -15.94 -11.30
N GLN A 120 -2.91 -15.82 -10.40
CA GLN A 120 -1.86 -16.82 -10.16
C GLN A 120 -2.15 -17.71 -8.93
N GLY A 121 -3.35 -17.60 -8.34
CA GLY A 121 -3.72 -18.33 -7.12
C GLY A 121 -2.99 -17.83 -5.88
N LYS A 122 -2.47 -16.60 -5.91
CA LYS A 122 -1.70 -15.97 -4.83
C LYS A 122 -2.52 -14.93 -4.09
N HIS A 123 -1.93 -14.32 -3.07
CA HIS A 123 -2.62 -13.48 -2.10
C HIS A 123 -2.25 -12.01 -2.22
N PHE A 124 -3.16 -11.15 -1.82
CA PHE A 124 -2.88 -9.73 -1.60
C PHE A 124 -3.46 -9.26 -0.26
N LEU A 125 -2.88 -8.18 0.26
CA LEU A 125 -3.44 -7.42 1.36
C LEU A 125 -3.46 -5.96 0.95
N HIS A 126 -4.63 -5.31 1.06
CA HIS A 126 -4.81 -3.88 0.82
C HIS A 126 -5.15 -3.19 2.13
N GLU A 127 -4.37 -2.18 2.49
CA GLU A 127 -4.62 -1.37 3.68
C GLU A 127 -5.09 0.02 3.28
N HIS A 128 -6.23 0.44 3.82
CA HIS A 128 -6.73 1.82 3.79
C HIS A 128 -7.58 2.08 5.03
N PRO A 129 -7.71 3.35 5.47
CA PRO A 129 -8.59 3.68 6.59
C PRO A 129 -10.02 3.16 6.36
N ALA A 130 -10.65 2.61 7.40
CA ALA A 130 -11.95 1.94 7.31
C ALA A 130 -13.05 2.80 6.67
N ARG A 131 -12.98 4.13 6.83
CA ARG A 131 -13.95 5.08 6.27
C ARG A 131 -13.49 5.75 4.96
N ALA A 132 -12.41 5.28 4.36
CA ALA A 132 -11.93 5.86 3.10
C ALA A 132 -12.92 5.59 1.95
N LEU A 133 -13.14 6.60 1.12
CA LEU A 133 -14.04 6.47 -0.05
C LEU A 133 -13.47 5.53 -1.13
N SER A 134 -12.20 5.18 -1.03
CA SER A 134 -11.55 4.19 -1.91
C SER A 134 -12.25 2.83 -1.90
N TRP A 135 -12.86 2.42 -0.78
CA TRP A 135 -13.63 1.16 -0.70
C TRP A 135 -14.82 1.12 -1.65
N GLN A 136 -15.32 2.30 -2.07
CA GLN A 136 -16.41 2.44 -3.05
C GLN A 136 -15.88 2.58 -4.49
N HIS A 137 -14.55 2.71 -4.68
CA HIS A 137 -13.95 2.84 -6.00
C HIS A 137 -14.17 1.55 -6.81
N PRO A 138 -14.65 1.61 -8.08
CA PRO A 138 -15.07 0.43 -8.84
C PRO A 138 -14.04 -0.69 -8.89
N GLN A 139 -12.75 -0.36 -9.05
CA GLN A 139 -11.68 -1.36 -9.12
C GLN A 139 -11.48 -2.10 -7.79
N LEU A 140 -11.43 -1.37 -6.68
CA LEU A 140 -11.25 -1.98 -5.35
C LEU A 140 -12.53 -2.70 -4.92
N ALA A 141 -13.70 -2.08 -5.06
CA ALA A 141 -14.98 -2.70 -4.73
C ALA A 141 -15.22 -4.01 -5.51
N SER A 142 -14.76 -4.09 -6.76
CA SER A 142 -14.86 -5.34 -7.53
C SER A 142 -13.93 -6.43 -7.02
N LEU A 143 -12.74 -6.09 -6.52
CA LEU A 143 -11.84 -7.04 -5.86
C LEU A 143 -12.45 -7.57 -4.55
N CYS A 144 -13.03 -6.68 -3.72
CA CYS A 144 -13.67 -7.07 -2.45
C CYS A 144 -14.87 -8.03 -2.64
N ARG A 145 -15.46 -8.10 -3.83
CA ARG A 145 -16.56 -9.03 -4.14
C ARG A 145 -16.12 -10.37 -4.70
N LEU A 146 -14.83 -10.57 -4.95
CA LEU A 146 -14.35 -11.85 -5.46
C LEU A 146 -14.41 -12.94 -4.37
N PRO A 147 -14.75 -14.18 -4.73
CA PRO A 147 -14.68 -15.30 -3.80
C PRO A 147 -13.29 -15.43 -3.17
N GLY A 148 -13.24 -15.67 -1.86
CA GLY A 148 -11.98 -15.78 -1.12
C GLY A 148 -11.33 -14.44 -0.75
N THR A 149 -11.93 -13.30 -1.11
CA THR A 149 -11.50 -11.99 -0.63
C THR A 149 -12.34 -11.57 0.57
N HIS A 150 -11.67 -11.12 1.64
CA HIS A 150 -12.31 -10.73 2.89
C HIS A 150 -11.97 -9.28 3.24
N LEU A 151 -12.97 -8.51 3.65
CA LEU A 151 -12.78 -7.18 4.21
C LEU A 151 -12.79 -7.28 5.73
N VAL A 152 -11.69 -6.86 6.35
CA VAL A 152 -11.53 -6.90 7.81
C VAL A 152 -11.25 -5.49 8.30
N THR A 153 -11.93 -5.09 9.38
CA THR A 153 -11.61 -3.85 10.11
C THR A 153 -10.78 -4.22 11.34
N ALA A 154 -9.65 -3.56 11.50
CA ALA A 154 -8.75 -3.76 12.62
C ALA A 154 -8.28 -2.43 13.20
N ASP A 155 -8.25 -2.33 14.52
CA ASP A 155 -7.70 -1.18 15.21
C ASP A 155 -6.19 -1.36 15.38
N GLN A 156 -5.40 -0.48 14.79
CA GLN A 156 -3.93 -0.59 14.80
C GLN A 156 -3.35 -0.57 16.22
N CYS A 157 -3.98 0.12 17.17
CA CYS A 157 -3.58 0.14 18.58
C CYS A 157 -3.69 -1.25 19.24
N ALA A 158 -4.61 -2.12 18.79
CA ALA A 158 -4.70 -3.49 19.27
C ALA A 158 -3.46 -4.34 18.89
N TYR A 159 -2.68 -3.88 17.91
CA TYR A 159 -1.45 -4.51 17.45
C TYR A 159 -0.19 -3.74 17.86
N GLY A 160 -0.28 -2.90 18.90
CA GLY A 160 0.86 -2.22 19.49
C GLY A 160 1.25 -0.89 18.85
N LEU A 161 0.46 -0.35 17.91
CA LEU A 161 0.70 1.00 17.43
C LEU A 161 0.34 2.00 18.53
N THR A 162 1.33 2.78 18.96
CA THR A 162 1.18 3.85 19.95
C THR A 162 1.48 5.19 19.31
N THR A 163 0.79 6.25 19.74
CA THR A 163 1.22 7.62 19.46
C THR A 163 2.41 7.97 20.37
N PRO A 164 3.43 8.70 19.88
CA PRO A 164 4.47 9.22 20.74
C PRO A 164 3.80 10.02 21.87
N SER A 165 4.08 9.65 23.13
CA SER A 165 3.57 10.39 24.27
C SER A 165 4.15 11.81 24.26
N GLU A 166 3.35 12.82 24.61
CA GLU A 166 3.80 14.22 24.71
C GLU A 166 4.92 14.43 25.75
N VAL A 167 5.21 13.42 26.55
CA VAL A 167 6.21 13.43 27.61
C VAL A 167 7.65 13.58 27.08
N ASP A 168 7.90 13.24 25.83
CA ASP A 168 9.25 13.37 25.21
C ASP A 168 9.54 14.77 24.66
N LYS A 169 8.66 15.75 24.90
CA LYS A 169 8.84 17.16 24.48
C LYS A 169 9.40 18.06 25.57
N SER A 170 9.98 17.51 26.64
CA SER A 170 10.73 18.32 27.59
C SER A 170 11.96 18.89 26.88
N PRO A 171 12.15 20.22 26.87
CA PRO A 171 13.39 20.78 26.35
C PRO A 171 14.55 20.24 27.22
N ALA A 172 15.61 19.79 26.55
CA ALA A 172 16.85 19.44 27.22
C ALA A 172 17.35 20.65 28.05
N PRO A 173 17.92 20.41 29.23
CA PRO A 173 18.45 21.46 30.10
C PRO A 173 19.59 22.26 29.46
#